data_89327370b09334b61a68a869d3f79f30
#
_entry.id   89327370b09334b61a68a869d3f79f30
#
_cell.length_a   1.000
_cell.length_b   1.000
_cell.length_c   1.000
_cell.angle_alpha   90.00
_cell.angle_beta   90.00
_cell.angle_gamma   90.00
#
_symmetry.space_group_name_H-M   'P 1'
#
loop_
_entity.id
_entity.type
_entity.pdbx_description
1 polymer ?
#
loop_
_entity_poly.entity_id
_entity_poly.type
_entity_poly.pdbx_seq_one_letter_code
_entity_poly.pdbx_strand_id
1 'polypeptide(L)'
;MKFPAIGTRLVDAGESLWRRLQARRAWPWVALFSFLWLAATTWMYPLLLPDEGRYVGVAWYMLASGDYLTPHLDGLPFFHKPPLFYWLTAASLALFGDNAWAGRLCSVLAATALVTVFYVFLRRYASGRAAGRTTLILAVQPFLFGAAHYANLDMLVAALMGLTVMAGADAVFRREQLRPDGWSLAAMYAAAAAGFLAKGLIGIVLPGGVLFFWLLGRRRYRALARLLWWPGILLFLALTLPWMVTMQLRHPGFFDYYIVYQHFQRFLETGFNNPHPFWFYVPVVLGLTLPWSIQLWRWFQPQGPLQTAFVPPAHRIEQVDRRVLRGLMLSWLAVVLVFFSIPASKLVGYVIAVLPPLAWFIQETFEQREESNAPGAGRSLVRHALVAAGLCLLAVAALVLFPQRSTK
;
A
#
# COMPACT_ATOMS: atom_id res chain seq x y z
N MET A 1 -28.09 -17.26 37.87
CA MET A 1 -28.14 -16.57 36.58
C MET A 1 -26.82 -16.78 35.88
N LYS A 2 -26.78 -17.63 34.82
CA LYS A 2 -25.60 -17.84 34.01
C LYS A 2 -25.54 -16.69 32.97
N PHE A 3 -24.58 -15.82 33.08
CA PHE A 3 -24.30 -14.84 32.04
C PHE A 3 -23.91 -15.59 30.76
N PRO A 4 -24.63 -15.47 29.63
CA PRO A 4 -24.18 -16.02 28.38
C PRO A 4 -22.93 -15.25 27.97
N ALA A 5 -21.84 -15.96 27.81
CA ALA A 5 -20.52 -15.42 27.63
C ALA A 5 -20.49 -14.42 26.46
N ILE A 6 -20.10 -13.18 26.74
CA ILE A 6 -19.75 -12.17 25.75
C ILE A 6 -18.77 -12.75 24.70
N GLY A 7 -17.92 -13.67 25.10
CA GLY A 7 -17.00 -14.40 24.23
C GLY A 7 -17.66 -15.23 23.12
N THR A 8 -18.82 -15.88 23.35
CA THR A 8 -19.50 -16.67 22.31
C THR A 8 -20.12 -15.76 21.23
N ARG A 9 -20.72 -14.65 21.61
CA ARG A 9 -21.28 -13.67 20.64
C ARG A 9 -20.21 -13.01 19.77
N LEU A 10 -19.04 -12.73 20.31
CA LEU A 10 -17.91 -12.18 19.54
C LEU A 10 -17.33 -13.22 18.57
N VAL A 11 -17.27 -14.49 18.96
CA VAL A 11 -16.85 -15.60 18.10
C VAL A 11 -17.86 -15.82 16.97
N ASP A 12 -19.15 -15.84 17.28
CA ASP A 12 -20.23 -16.00 16.28
C ASP A 12 -20.30 -14.82 15.29
N ALA A 13 -20.11 -13.59 15.77
CA ALA A 13 -20.00 -12.42 14.93
C ALA A 13 -18.76 -12.48 14.02
N GLY A 14 -17.62 -12.93 14.55
CA GLY A 14 -16.39 -13.15 13.79
C GLY A 14 -16.58 -14.24 12.71
N GLU A 15 -17.25 -15.34 13.01
CA GLU A 15 -17.54 -16.39 12.02
C GLU A 15 -18.53 -15.93 10.94
N SER A 16 -19.52 -15.12 11.29
CA SER A 16 -20.47 -14.58 10.33
C SER A 16 -19.80 -13.58 9.38
N LEU A 17 -18.94 -12.70 9.91
CA LEU A 17 -18.11 -11.80 9.12
C LEU A 17 -17.15 -12.60 8.22
N TRP A 18 -16.53 -13.64 8.76
CA TRP A 18 -15.64 -14.52 8.03
C TRP A 18 -16.32 -15.21 6.83
N ARG A 19 -17.53 -15.74 7.02
CA ARG A 19 -18.34 -16.31 5.92
C ARG A 19 -18.70 -15.26 4.86
N ARG A 20 -19.01 -14.02 5.26
CA ARG A 20 -19.27 -12.90 4.33
C ARG A 20 -18.03 -12.53 3.52
N LEU A 21 -16.84 -12.49 4.13
CA LEU A 21 -15.57 -12.20 3.45
C LEU A 21 -15.17 -13.31 2.45
N GLN A 22 -15.72 -14.51 2.57
CA GLN A 22 -15.50 -15.60 1.62
C GLN A 22 -16.48 -15.58 0.43
N ALA A 23 -17.56 -14.81 0.47
CA ALA A 23 -18.54 -14.71 -0.60
C ALA A 23 -17.92 -14.11 -1.89
N ARG A 24 -18.42 -14.55 -3.07
CA ARG A 24 -17.92 -14.05 -4.37
C ARG A 24 -18.03 -12.52 -4.56
N ARG A 25 -18.96 -11.86 -3.87
CA ARG A 25 -19.24 -10.41 -3.95
C ARG A 25 -18.97 -9.71 -2.61
N ALA A 26 -17.95 -10.11 -1.85
CA ALA A 26 -17.66 -9.52 -0.54
C ALA A 26 -16.87 -8.20 -0.63
N TRP A 27 -16.37 -7.80 -1.78
CA TRP A 27 -15.54 -6.61 -1.92
C TRP A 27 -16.19 -5.30 -1.38
N PRO A 28 -17.53 -5.05 -1.50
CA PRO A 28 -18.10 -3.83 -0.92
C PRO A 28 -18.02 -3.83 0.60
N TRP A 29 -18.19 -5.00 1.22
CA TRP A 29 -18.05 -5.14 2.66
C TRP A 29 -16.61 -5.00 3.12
N VAL A 30 -15.65 -5.52 2.34
CA VAL A 30 -14.21 -5.29 2.59
C VAL A 30 -13.91 -3.79 2.52
N ALA A 31 -14.37 -3.10 1.50
CA ALA A 31 -14.21 -1.66 1.36
C ALA A 31 -14.82 -0.89 2.55
N LEU A 32 -16.08 -1.19 2.87
CA LEU A 32 -16.79 -0.53 3.97
C LEU A 32 -16.09 -0.75 5.32
N PHE A 33 -15.79 -2.00 5.67
CA PHE A 33 -15.16 -2.29 6.97
C PHE A 33 -13.73 -1.78 7.05
N SER A 34 -12.96 -1.84 5.97
CA SER A 34 -11.62 -1.26 5.93
C SER A 34 -11.68 0.26 6.06
N PHE A 35 -12.61 0.93 5.37
CA PHE A 35 -12.80 2.37 5.50
C PHE A 35 -13.19 2.75 6.93
N LEU A 36 -14.22 2.11 7.51
CA LEU A 36 -14.66 2.39 8.86
C LEU A 36 -13.56 2.17 9.90
N TRP A 37 -12.78 1.09 9.76
CA TRP A 37 -11.66 0.80 10.65
C TRP A 37 -10.54 1.84 10.53
N LEU A 38 -10.13 2.17 9.30
CA LEU A 38 -9.03 3.08 9.03
C LEU A 38 -9.39 4.56 9.25
N ALA A 39 -10.68 4.92 9.19
CA ALA A 39 -11.14 6.29 9.41
C ALA A 39 -11.54 6.57 10.89
N ALA A 40 -11.83 5.52 11.65
CA ALA A 40 -12.58 5.64 12.93
C ALA A 40 -11.98 6.61 13.95
N THR A 41 -10.67 6.78 13.99
CA THR A 41 -9.97 7.56 15.01
C THR A 41 -9.13 8.71 14.46
N THR A 42 -9.21 8.98 13.15
CA THR A 42 -8.40 10.02 12.49
C THR A 42 -8.73 11.46 12.92
N TRP A 43 -9.89 11.68 13.53
CA TRP A 43 -10.35 12.96 14.04
C TRP A 43 -9.96 13.25 15.49
N MET A 44 -9.42 12.26 16.22
CA MET A 44 -9.22 12.33 17.67
C MET A 44 -7.99 13.15 18.09
N TYR A 45 -7.10 13.50 17.19
CA TYR A 45 -5.87 14.25 17.47
C TYR A 45 -5.54 15.24 16.33
N PRO A 46 -4.85 16.36 16.64
CA PRO A 46 -4.49 17.37 15.66
C PRO A 46 -3.50 16.81 14.61
N LEU A 47 -3.27 17.58 13.54
CA LEU A 47 -2.25 17.26 12.54
C LEU A 47 -0.86 17.25 13.20
N LEU A 48 -0.07 16.23 12.91
CA LEU A 48 1.28 16.05 13.45
C LEU A 48 2.28 16.90 12.65
N LEU A 49 2.99 17.78 13.33
CA LEU A 49 4.01 18.62 12.72
C LEU A 49 5.37 17.89 12.66
N PRO A 50 6.24 18.22 11.70
CA PRO A 50 6.03 19.22 10.63
C PRO A 50 5.35 18.68 9.38
N ASP A 51 5.30 17.36 9.17
CA ASP A 51 4.98 16.79 7.86
C ASP A 51 3.50 16.91 7.49
N GLU A 52 2.56 16.52 8.38
CA GLU A 52 1.13 16.64 8.07
C GLU A 52 0.76 18.11 7.83
N GLY A 53 1.27 19.02 8.68
CA GLY A 53 1.04 20.45 8.51
C GLY A 53 1.54 20.97 7.15
N ARG A 54 2.70 20.50 6.70
CA ARG A 54 3.25 20.86 5.40
C ARG A 54 2.35 20.42 4.24
N TYR A 55 1.97 19.14 4.21
CA TYR A 55 1.20 18.60 3.08
C TYR A 55 -0.23 19.11 3.05
N VAL A 56 -0.88 19.19 4.20
CA VAL A 56 -2.24 19.73 4.32
C VAL A 56 -2.23 21.24 4.10
N GLY A 57 -1.19 21.95 4.56
CA GLY A 57 -1.02 23.39 4.35
C GLY A 57 -0.91 23.76 2.86
N VAL A 58 -0.15 22.99 2.08
CA VAL A 58 -0.09 23.19 0.61
C VAL A 58 -1.48 22.98 -0.02
N ALA A 59 -2.21 21.95 0.38
CA ALA A 59 -3.54 21.68 -0.14
C ALA A 59 -4.54 22.77 0.25
N TRP A 60 -4.47 23.26 1.48
CA TRP A 60 -5.26 24.39 1.98
C TRP A 60 -4.96 25.66 1.20
N TYR A 61 -3.68 25.95 0.93
CA TYR A 61 -3.29 27.12 0.13
C TYR A 61 -3.88 27.05 -1.29
N MET A 62 -3.83 25.89 -1.94
CA MET A 62 -4.48 25.70 -3.25
C MET A 62 -5.98 26.02 -3.21
N LEU A 63 -6.67 25.59 -2.15
CA LEU A 63 -8.08 25.86 -1.98
C LEU A 63 -8.35 27.36 -1.73
N ALA A 64 -7.56 27.99 -0.88
CA ALA A 64 -7.72 29.39 -0.51
C ALA A 64 -7.37 30.36 -1.63
N SER A 65 -6.31 30.05 -2.41
CA SER A 65 -5.84 30.89 -3.51
C SER A 65 -6.53 30.64 -4.85
N GLY A 66 -7.16 29.45 -5.03
CA GLY A 66 -7.66 28.99 -6.32
C GLY A 66 -6.56 28.57 -7.32
N ASP A 67 -5.27 28.61 -6.94
CA ASP A 67 -4.16 28.12 -7.79
C ASP A 67 -3.90 26.64 -7.53
N TYR A 68 -4.58 25.77 -8.28
CA TYR A 68 -4.38 24.33 -8.23
C TYR A 68 -3.20 23.84 -9.08
N LEU A 69 -2.55 24.72 -9.82
CA LEU A 69 -1.47 24.35 -10.71
C LEU A 69 -0.12 24.33 -9.97
N THR A 70 0.22 25.42 -9.28
CA THR A 70 1.48 25.58 -8.57
C THR A 70 1.29 25.30 -7.08
N PRO A 71 1.90 24.23 -6.54
CA PRO A 71 1.94 24.05 -5.09
C PRO A 71 2.70 25.21 -4.42
N HIS A 72 2.17 25.74 -3.32
CA HIS A 72 2.83 26.75 -2.51
C HIS A 72 2.92 26.30 -1.05
N LEU A 73 4.04 26.63 -0.41
CA LEU A 73 4.24 26.46 1.02
C LEU A 73 4.75 27.78 1.59
N ASP A 74 4.10 28.30 2.61
CA ASP A 74 4.44 29.58 3.24
C ASP A 74 4.55 30.74 2.22
N GLY A 75 3.66 30.74 1.21
CA GLY A 75 3.61 31.76 0.15
C GLY A 75 4.64 31.58 -0.97
N LEU A 76 5.56 30.61 -0.87
CA LEU A 76 6.58 30.33 -1.89
C LEU A 76 6.22 29.11 -2.74
N PRO A 77 6.55 29.08 -4.04
CA PRO A 77 6.38 27.90 -4.89
C PRO A 77 7.13 26.69 -4.33
N PHE A 78 6.43 25.56 -4.23
CA PHE A 78 6.92 24.33 -3.60
C PHE A 78 6.96 23.17 -4.59
N PHE A 79 8.06 23.04 -5.33
CA PHE A 79 8.22 22.08 -6.44
C PHE A 79 8.70 20.70 -6.02
N HIS A 80 8.74 20.39 -4.73
CA HIS A 80 9.31 19.12 -4.23
C HIS A 80 8.49 17.89 -4.64
N LYS A 81 7.19 18.06 -4.84
CA LYS A 81 6.26 16.95 -5.15
C LYS A 81 5.20 17.37 -6.16
N PRO A 82 4.72 16.41 -7.00
CA PRO A 82 3.61 16.64 -7.92
C PRO A 82 2.28 16.84 -7.18
N PRO A 83 1.22 17.26 -7.88
CA PRO A 83 0.06 17.88 -7.25
C PRO A 83 -1.01 16.90 -6.77
N LEU A 84 -1.00 15.62 -7.16
CA LEU A 84 -2.16 14.74 -6.96
C LEU A 84 -2.60 14.64 -5.49
N PHE A 85 -1.65 14.47 -4.57
CA PHE A 85 -1.99 14.40 -3.15
C PHE A 85 -2.64 15.70 -2.66
N TYR A 86 -2.12 16.84 -3.10
CA TYR A 86 -2.66 18.15 -2.73
C TYR A 86 -4.04 18.38 -3.32
N TRP A 87 -4.27 18.00 -4.58
CA TRP A 87 -5.59 18.09 -5.20
C TRP A 87 -6.65 17.26 -4.46
N LEU A 88 -6.33 16.02 -4.12
CA LEU A 88 -7.24 15.14 -3.39
C LEU A 88 -7.52 15.66 -1.97
N THR A 89 -6.48 16.17 -1.30
CA THR A 89 -6.62 16.75 0.04
C THR A 89 -7.39 18.08 0.00
N ALA A 90 -7.13 18.96 -0.97
CA ALA A 90 -7.88 20.21 -1.15
C ALA A 90 -9.37 19.91 -1.43
N ALA A 91 -9.68 18.94 -2.28
CA ALA A 91 -11.06 18.51 -2.50
C ALA A 91 -11.72 17.98 -1.22
N SER A 92 -10.97 17.25 -0.39
CA SER A 92 -11.46 16.79 0.92
C SER A 92 -11.75 17.94 1.87
N LEU A 93 -10.83 18.92 1.96
CA LEU A 93 -11.04 20.12 2.78
C LEU A 93 -12.23 20.96 2.29
N ALA A 94 -12.41 21.10 0.98
CA ALA A 94 -13.54 21.79 0.39
C ALA A 94 -14.90 21.15 0.72
N LEU A 95 -14.95 19.82 0.79
CA LEU A 95 -16.18 19.06 1.05
C LEU A 95 -16.50 18.94 2.55
N PHE A 96 -15.50 18.80 3.39
CA PHE A 96 -15.66 18.44 4.81
C PHE A 96 -15.14 19.50 5.78
N GLY A 97 -14.61 20.62 5.27
CA GLY A 97 -14.07 21.72 6.06
C GLY A 97 -12.65 21.51 6.56
N ASP A 98 -12.08 22.56 7.15
CA ASP A 98 -10.71 22.61 7.65
C ASP A 98 -10.59 21.86 8.99
N ASN A 99 -10.33 20.56 8.90
CA ASN A 99 -10.14 19.73 10.08
C ASN A 99 -9.13 18.59 9.80
N ALA A 100 -8.60 18.00 10.86
CA ALA A 100 -7.58 16.96 10.77
C ALA A 100 -8.08 15.69 10.04
N TRP A 101 -9.36 15.33 10.20
CA TRP A 101 -9.96 14.19 9.52
C TRP A 101 -9.99 14.40 8.00
N ALA A 102 -10.45 15.56 7.54
CA ALA A 102 -10.46 15.91 6.12
C ALA A 102 -9.05 15.92 5.52
N GLY A 103 -8.05 16.41 6.25
CA GLY A 103 -6.65 16.36 5.83
C GLY A 103 -6.12 14.94 5.64
N ARG A 104 -6.58 13.97 6.45
CA ARG A 104 -6.16 12.56 6.41
C ARG A 104 -6.97 11.68 5.45
N LEU A 105 -8.11 12.16 4.96
CA LEU A 105 -9.05 11.34 4.17
C LEU A 105 -8.40 10.75 2.92
N CYS A 106 -7.49 11.47 2.27
CA CYS A 106 -6.74 10.96 1.11
C CYS A 106 -5.95 9.69 1.47
N SER A 107 -5.23 9.68 2.59
CA SER A 107 -4.48 8.51 3.08
C SER A 107 -5.40 7.35 3.47
N VAL A 108 -6.53 7.62 4.12
CA VAL A 108 -7.55 6.62 4.47
C VAL A 108 -8.13 5.95 3.22
N LEU A 109 -8.53 6.75 2.22
CA LEU A 109 -9.08 6.24 0.98
C LEU A 109 -8.05 5.43 0.19
N ALA A 110 -6.80 5.87 0.15
CA ALA A 110 -5.69 5.16 -0.48
C ALA A 110 -5.46 3.78 0.17
N ALA A 111 -5.40 3.72 1.49
CA ALA A 111 -5.25 2.47 2.24
C ALA A 111 -6.45 1.53 2.04
N THR A 112 -7.67 2.07 2.08
CA THR A 112 -8.92 1.33 1.82
C THR A 112 -8.94 0.74 0.40
N ALA A 113 -8.54 1.53 -0.59
CA ALA A 113 -8.44 1.09 -1.99
C ALA A 113 -7.41 -0.03 -2.13
N LEU A 114 -6.22 0.12 -1.53
CA LEU A 114 -5.17 -0.91 -1.55
C LEU A 114 -5.68 -2.23 -0.98
N VAL A 115 -6.28 -2.22 0.22
CA VAL A 115 -6.83 -3.41 0.89
C VAL A 115 -7.93 -4.06 0.04
N THR A 116 -8.85 -3.25 -0.51
CA THR A 116 -9.99 -3.74 -1.30
C THR A 116 -9.56 -4.35 -2.63
N VAL A 117 -8.67 -3.66 -3.37
CA VAL A 117 -8.18 -4.15 -4.67
C VAL A 117 -7.31 -5.38 -4.48
N PHE A 118 -6.51 -5.44 -3.41
CA PHE A 118 -5.72 -6.63 -3.08
C PHE A 118 -6.63 -7.83 -2.76
N TYR A 119 -7.71 -7.63 -2.00
CA TYR A 119 -8.72 -8.66 -1.80
C TYR A 119 -9.31 -9.16 -3.12
N VAL A 120 -9.75 -8.25 -4.01
CA VAL A 120 -10.33 -8.61 -5.32
C VAL A 120 -9.33 -9.38 -6.17
N PHE A 121 -8.08 -8.95 -6.20
CA PHE A 121 -6.99 -9.62 -6.91
C PHE A 121 -6.78 -11.05 -6.37
N LEU A 122 -6.61 -11.20 -5.06
CA LEU A 122 -6.43 -12.51 -4.45
C LEU A 122 -7.65 -13.42 -4.59
N ARG A 123 -8.86 -12.86 -4.53
CA ARG A 123 -10.11 -13.64 -4.79
C ARG A 123 -10.17 -14.22 -6.19
N ARG A 124 -9.54 -13.56 -7.14
CA ARG A 124 -9.52 -14.01 -8.53
C ARG A 124 -8.46 -15.09 -8.78
N TYR A 125 -7.33 -15.01 -8.13
CA TYR A 125 -6.15 -15.82 -8.43
C TYR A 125 -5.70 -16.75 -7.31
N ALA A 126 -6.28 -16.63 -6.12
CA ALA A 126 -6.05 -17.49 -4.98
C ALA A 126 -7.37 -18.03 -4.39
N SER A 127 -7.30 -18.79 -3.30
CA SER A 127 -8.49 -19.27 -2.61
C SER A 127 -9.20 -18.13 -1.86
N GLY A 128 -10.53 -18.27 -1.68
CA GLY A 128 -11.31 -17.30 -0.89
C GLY A 128 -10.84 -17.19 0.56
N ARG A 129 -10.36 -18.28 1.12
CA ARG A 129 -9.81 -18.33 2.48
C ARG A 129 -8.49 -17.54 2.54
N ALA A 130 -7.59 -17.77 1.60
CA ALA A 130 -6.32 -17.01 1.52
C ALA A 130 -6.59 -15.51 1.32
N ALA A 131 -7.48 -15.13 0.40
CA ALA A 131 -7.85 -13.75 0.18
C ALA A 131 -8.38 -13.07 1.44
N GLY A 132 -9.36 -13.69 2.13
CA GLY A 132 -9.93 -13.12 3.36
C GLY A 132 -8.90 -12.97 4.49
N ARG A 133 -8.04 -13.97 4.70
CA ARG A 133 -6.99 -13.91 5.73
C ARG A 133 -5.94 -12.84 5.44
N THR A 134 -5.45 -12.81 4.21
CA THR A 134 -4.47 -11.79 3.80
C THR A 134 -5.03 -10.39 3.97
N THR A 135 -6.30 -10.20 3.59
CA THR A 135 -7.00 -8.92 3.74
C THR A 135 -7.14 -8.51 5.20
N LEU A 136 -7.55 -9.44 6.08
CA LEU A 136 -7.64 -9.17 7.51
C LEU A 136 -6.26 -8.78 8.08
N ILE A 137 -5.23 -9.57 7.78
CA ILE A 137 -3.86 -9.28 8.22
C ILE A 137 -3.41 -7.90 7.73
N LEU A 138 -3.63 -7.56 6.47
CA LEU A 138 -3.25 -6.28 5.90
C LEU A 138 -4.01 -5.12 6.55
N ALA A 139 -5.34 -5.23 6.69
CA ALA A 139 -6.18 -4.15 7.22
C ALA A 139 -5.87 -3.78 8.67
N VAL A 140 -5.52 -4.78 9.50
CA VAL A 140 -5.20 -4.55 10.93
C VAL A 140 -3.70 -4.53 11.22
N GLN A 141 -2.85 -4.36 10.20
CA GLN A 141 -1.43 -4.13 10.43
C GLN A 141 -1.19 -2.74 11.03
N PRO A 142 -0.47 -2.63 12.17
CA PRO A 142 -0.22 -1.33 12.79
C PRO A 142 0.48 -0.35 11.86
N PHE A 143 1.37 -0.81 10.99
CA PHE A 143 2.04 0.04 10.02
C PHE A 143 1.08 0.62 8.97
N LEU A 144 0.15 -0.19 8.42
CA LEU A 144 -0.86 0.31 7.48
C LEU A 144 -1.83 1.27 8.18
N PHE A 145 -2.25 0.92 9.39
CA PHE A 145 -3.12 1.76 10.21
C PHE A 145 -2.48 3.13 10.46
N GLY A 146 -1.24 3.17 10.94
CA GLY A 146 -0.49 4.41 11.14
C GLY A 146 -0.31 5.22 9.86
N ALA A 147 -0.03 4.56 8.73
CA ALA A 147 0.09 5.23 7.43
C ALA A 147 -1.24 5.83 6.94
N ALA A 148 -2.37 5.17 7.20
CA ALA A 148 -3.70 5.70 6.90
C ALA A 148 -4.07 6.90 7.80
N HIS A 149 -3.55 6.92 9.04
CA HIS A 149 -3.77 7.97 10.03
C HIS A 149 -2.79 9.14 9.91
N TYR A 150 -2.01 9.20 8.84
CA TYR A 150 -1.00 10.22 8.63
C TYR A 150 -1.18 10.89 7.27
N ALA A 151 -1.44 12.20 7.26
CA ALA A 151 -1.64 12.96 6.02
C ALA A 151 -0.32 13.15 5.29
N ASN A 152 0.09 12.10 4.59
CA ASN A 152 1.33 12.07 3.81
C ASN A 152 1.08 11.33 2.49
N LEU A 153 1.78 11.75 1.46
CA LEU A 153 1.69 11.16 0.12
C LEU A 153 2.19 9.69 0.06
N ASP A 154 2.94 9.21 1.05
CA ASP A 154 3.53 7.87 1.03
C ASP A 154 2.48 6.76 0.98
N MET A 155 1.36 6.90 1.70
CA MET A 155 0.27 5.94 1.64
C MET A 155 -0.42 5.93 0.27
N LEU A 156 -0.65 7.12 -0.32
CA LEU A 156 -1.22 7.23 -1.66
C LEU A 156 -0.33 6.56 -2.72
N VAL A 157 0.98 6.84 -2.66
CA VAL A 157 1.96 6.24 -3.57
C VAL A 157 2.03 4.73 -3.41
N ALA A 158 2.08 4.23 -2.17
CA ALA A 158 2.09 2.79 -1.90
C ALA A 158 0.84 2.08 -2.47
N ALA A 159 -0.33 2.72 -2.33
CA ALA A 159 -1.57 2.21 -2.91
C ALA A 159 -1.51 2.18 -4.44
N LEU A 160 -1.10 3.29 -5.08
CA LEU A 160 -1.02 3.39 -6.54
C LEU A 160 0.03 2.44 -7.14
N MET A 161 1.18 2.26 -6.46
CA MET A 161 2.16 1.24 -6.82
C MET A 161 1.54 -0.17 -6.76
N GLY A 162 0.84 -0.48 -5.67
CA GLY A 162 0.14 -1.76 -5.50
C GLY A 162 -0.90 -1.99 -6.58
N LEU A 163 -1.70 -0.98 -6.91
CA LEU A 163 -2.69 -1.03 -7.99
C LEU A 163 -2.02 -1.28 -9.35
N THR A 164 -0.91 -0.61 -9.64
CA THR A 164 -0.13 -0.79 -10.87
C THR A 164 0.39 -2.23 -10.99
N VAL A 165 1.00 -2.77 -9.92
CA VAL A 165 1.50 -4.16 -9.88
C VAL A 165 0.37 -5.16 -10.09
N MET A 166 -0.74 -5.00 -9.37
CA MET A 166 -1.88 -5.91 -9.45
C MET A 166 -2.56 -5.86 -10.82
N ALA A 167 -2.73 -4.67 -11.39
CA ALA A 167 -3.31 -4.51 -12.73
C ALA A 167 -2.42 -5.10 -13.83
N GLY A 168 -1.09 -4.90 -13.74
CA GLY A 168 -0.13 -5.50 -14.65
C GLY A 168 -0.10 -7.04 -14.54
N ALA A 169 -0.13 -7.58 -13.33
CA ALA A 169 -0.23 -9.02 -13.11
C ALA A 169 -1.56 -9.60 -13.59
N ASP A 170 -2.69 -8.89 -13.38
CA ASP A 170 -4.02 -9.26 -13.89
C ASP A 170 -4.02 -9.31 -15.44
N ALA A 171 -3.37 -8.35 -16.10
CA ALA A 171 -3.23 -8.36 -17.56
C ALA A 171 -2.47 -9.62 -18.03
N VAL A 172 -1.36 -9.97 -17.37
CA VAL A 172 -0.59 -11.18 -17.70
C VAL A 172 -1.42 -12.45 -17.49
N PHE A 173 -2.10 -12.59 -16.35
CA PHE A 173 -2.91 -13.76 -16.03
C PHE A 173 -4.11 -13.91 -16.96
N ARG A 174 -4.80 -12.80 -17.30
CA ARG A 174 -5.89 -12.81 -18.27
C ARG A 174 -5.42 -13.29 -19.63
N ARG A 175 -4.29 -12.80 -20.10
CA ARG A 175 -3.71 -13.19 -21.38
C ARG A 175 -3.29 -14.67 -21.40
N GLU A 176 -2.69 -15.17 -20.30
CA GLU A 176 -2.38 -16.59 -20.14
C GLU A 176 -3.66 -17.47 -20.17
N GLN A 177 -4.81 -16.93 -19.72
CA GLN A 177 -6.12 -17.56 -19.76
C GLN A 177 -6.90 -17.28 -21.05
N LEU A 178 -6.28 -16.70 -22.09
CA LEU A 178 -6.90 -16.31 -23.35
C LEU A 178 -8.09 -15.33 -23.19
N ARG A 179 -8.06 -14.48 -22.16
CA ARG A 179 -9.08 -13.46 -21.88
C ARG A 179 -8.59 -12.07 -22.31
N PRO A 180 -9.52 -11.13 -22.61
CA PRO A 180 -9.16 -9.75 -22.89
C PRO A 180 -8.40 -9.10 -21.72
N ASP A 181 -7.28 -8.43 -22.02
CA ASP A 181 -6.37 -7.81 -21.05
C ASP A 181 -6.33 -6.27 -21.11
N GLY A 182 -7.00 -5.65 -22.10
CA GLY A 182 -6.93 -4.20 -22.35
C GLY A 182 -7.33 -3.33 -21.17
N TRP A 183 -8.42 -3.66 -20.45
CA TRP A 183 -8.81 -2.92 -19.25
C TRP A 183 -7.81 -3.01 -18.12
N SER A 184 -7.17 -4.15 -17.95
CA SER A 184 -6.12 -4.33 -16.93
C SER A 184 -4.87 -3.53 -17.28
N LEU A 185 -4.49 -3.49 -18.57
CA LEU A 185 -3.40 -2.63 -19.05
C LEU A 185 -3.76 -1.14 -18.89
N ALA A 186 -4.97 -0.72 -19.25
CA ALA A 186 -5.40 0.66 -19.04
C ALA A 186 -5.35 1.06 -17.55
N ALA A 187 -5.85 0.20 -16.66
CA ALA A 187 -5.79 0.42 -15.22
C ALA A 187 -4.34 0.49 -14.70
N MET A 188 -3.43 -0.35 -15.21
CA MET A 188 -2.00 -0.31 -14.89
C MET A 188 -1.39 1.05 -15.23
N TYR A 189 -1.62 1.56 -16.45
CA TYR A 189 -1.08 2.83 -16.89
C TYR A 189 -1.73 4.03 -16.20
N ALA A 190 -3.03 3.99 -15.94
CA ALA A 190 -3.73 5.03 -15.18
C ALA A 190 -3.23 5.11 -13.73
N ALA A 191 -3.04 3.96 -13.06
CA ALA A 191 -2.48 3.90 -11.71
C ALA A 191 -1.02 4.37 -11.68
N ALA A 192 -0.21 4.01 -12.68
CA ALA A 192 1.17 4.48 -12.82
C ALA A 192 1.23 6.00 -13.06
N ALA A 193 0.34 6.56 -13.90
CA ALA A 193 0.23 7.99 -14.12
C ALA A 193 -0.16 8.75 -12.83
N ALA A 194 -1.14 8.24 -12.09
CA ALA A 194 -1.50 8.76 -10.79
C ALA A 194 -0.34 8.65 -9.78
N GLY A 195 0.39 7.54 -9.78
CA GLY A 195 1.60 7.35 -8.98
C GLY A 195 2.70 8.36 -9.31
N PHE A 196 2.90 8.65 -10.59
CA PHE A 196 3.81 9.70 -11.03
C PHE A 196 3.34 11.09 -10.55
N LEU A 197 2.06 11.40 -10.70
CA LEU A 197 1.49 12.67 -10.21
C LEU A 197 1.41 12.77 -8.68
N ALA A 198 1.59 11.66 -7.96
CA ALA A 198 1.68 11.67 -6.49
C ALA A 198 3.11 11.86 -5.98
N LYS A 199 4.13 11.22 -6.60
CA LYS A 199 5.51 11.26 -6.06
C LYS A 199 6.61 11.22 -7.14
N GLY A 200 6.27 11.30 -8.41
CA GLY A 200 7.23 11.30 -9.51
C GLY A 200 7.65 9.89 -9.96
N LEU A 201 8.89 9.75 -10.40
CA LEU A 201 9.41 8.53 -11.05
C LEU A 201 9.23 7.25 -10.24
N ILE A 202 9.21 7.33 -8.91
CA ILE A 202 8.99 6.18 -8.02
C ILE A 202 7.67 5.47 -8.34
N GLY A 203 6.62 6.22 -8.72
CA GLY A 203 5.32 5.68 -9.11
C GLY A 203 5.34 4.79 -10.35
N ILE A 204 6.42 4.83 -11.13
CA ILE A 204 6.61 4.02 -12.36
C ILE A 204 7.72 2.98 -12.15
N VAL A 205 8.88 3.44 -11.66
CA VAL A 205 10.10 2.64 -11.59
C VAL A 205 9.93 1.42 -10.69
N LEU A 206 9.32 1.60 -9.52
CA LEU A 206 9.14 0.49 -8.58
C LEU A 206 8.12 -0.54 -9.06
N PRO A 207 6.87 -0.19 -9.42
CA PRO A 207 5.93 -1.19 -9.93
C PRO A 207 6.39 -1.81 -11.24
N GLY A 208 7.04 -1.03 -12.13
CA GLY A 208 7.67 -1.52 -13.34
C GLY A 208 8.79 -2.53 -13.04
N GLY A 209 9.65 -2.24 -12.07
CA GLY A 209 10.70 -3.14 -11.60
C GLY A 209 10.15 -4.44 -11.01
N VAL A 210 9.06 -4.37 -10.22
CA VAL A 210 8.38 -5.57 -9.70
C VAL A 210 7.92 -6.49 -10.81
N LEU A 211 7.19 -5.95 -11.79
CA LEU A 211 6.69 -6.72 -12.94
C LEU A 211 7.83 -7.23 -13.82
N PHE A 212 8.86 -6.41 -14.04
CA PHE A 212 10.03 -6.77 -14.82
C PHE A 212 10.77 -7.97 -14.22
N PHE A 213 11.18 -7.91 -12.95
CA PHE A 213 11.94 -8.98 -12.32
C PHE A 213 11.10 -10.25 -12.12
N TRP A 214 9.78 -10.10 -11.83
CA TRP A 214 8.87 -11.24 -11.77
C TRP A 214 8.78 -11.99 -13.11
N LEU A 215 8.57 -11.27 -14.22
CA LEU A 215 8.44 -11.89 -15.56
C LEU A 215 9.79 -12.37 -16.10
N LEU A 216 10.89 -11.67 -15.79
CA LEU A 216 12.24 -12.07 -16.13
C LEU A 216 12.58 -13.41 -15.45
N GLY A 217 12.33 -13.56 -14.16
CA GLY A 217 12.55 -14.79 -13.42
C GLY A 217 11.73 -15.98 -13.93
N ARG A 218 10.55 -15.70 -14.52
CA ARG A 218 9.70 -16.69 -15.21
C ARG A 218 10.07 -16.91 -16.68
N ARG A 219 11.07 -16.21 -17.23
CA ARG A 219 11.44 -16.20 -18.66
C ARG A 219 10.25 -15.86 -19.59
N ARG A 220 9.31 -15.02 -19.13
CA ARG A 220 8.10 -14.63 -19.87
C ARG A 220 8.33 -13.32 -20.66
N TYR A 221 9.32 -13.28 -21.54
CA TYR A 221 9.73 -12.09 -22.29
C TYR A 221 8.60 -11.52 -23.16
N ARG A 222 7.76 -12.39 -23.77
CA ARG A 222 6.61 -11.94 -24.56
C ARG A 222 5.56 -11.23 -23.70
N ALA A 223 5.34 -11.69 -22.48
CA ALA A 223 4.43 -11.02 -21.54
C ALA A 223 5.01 -9.68 -21.11
N LEU A 224 6.33 -9.61 -20.87
CA LEU A 224 7.01 -8.37 -20.55
C LEU A 224 6.88 -7.34 -21.69
N ALA A 225 7.14 -7.73 -22.94
CA ALA A 225 6.97 -6.88 -24.11
C ALA A 225 5.50 -6.41 -24.28
N ARG A 226 4.51 -7.25 -23.93
CA ARG A 226 3.10 -6.91 -23.98
C ARG A 226 2.71 -5.81 -22.98
N LEU A 227 3.40 -5.70 -21.85
CA LEU A 227 3.16 -4.61 -20.89
C LEU A 227 3.53 -3.24 -21.47
N LEU A 228 4.40 -3.18 -22.48
CA LEU A 228 4.70 -1.97 -23.25
C LEU A 228 3.58 -1.68 -24.27
N TRP A 229 2.37 -1.51 -23.78
CA TRP A 229 1.17 -1.31 -24.58
C TRP A 229 1.03 0.16 -24.99
N TRP A 230 1.14 0.47 -26.30
CA TRP A 230 1.18 1.83 -26.80
C TRP A 230 -0.04 2.71 -26.44
N PRO A 231 -1.32 2.19 -26.41
CA PRO A 231 -2.42 3.04 -25.96
C PRO A 231 -2.33 3.40 -24.49
N GLY A 232 -1.73 2.52 -23.67
CA GLY A 232 -1.46 2.81 -22.27
C GLY A 232 -0.37 3.88 -22.11
N ILE A 233 0.69 3.85 -22.92
CA ILE A 233 1.71 4.90 -22.94
C ILE A 233 1.07 6.25 -23.27
N LEU A 234 0.20 6.30 -24.28
CA LEU A 234 -0.53 7.53 -24.62
C LEU A 234 -1.44 7.99 -23.47
N LEU A 235 -2.14 7.06 -22.82
CA LEU A 235 -2.95 7.36 -21.63
C LEU A 235 -2.09 7.96 -20.52
N PHE A 236 -0.94 7.35 -20.21
CA PHE A 236 0.00 7.87 -19.23
C PHE A 236 0.45 9.29 -19.56
N LEU A 237 0.88 9.52 -20.79
CA LEU A 237 1.32 10.84 -21.24
C LEU A 237 0.18 11.88 -21.20
N ALA A 238 -1.02 11.50 -21.63
CA ALA A 238 -2.20 12.37 -21.61
C ALA A 238 -2.57 12.81 -20.17
N LEU A 239 -2.34 11.95 -19.17
CA LEU A 239 -2.62 12.27 -17.78
C LEU A 239 -1.51 13.07 -17.10
N THR A 240 -0.24 12.90 -17.50
CA THR A 240 0.90 13.50 -16.80
C THR A 240 1.46 14.73 -17.46
N LEU A 241 1.55 14.76 -18.80
CA LEU A 241 2.15 15.87 -19.54
C LEU A 241 1.44 17.21 -19.35
N PRO A 242 0.10 17.31 -19.30
CA PRO A 242 -0.55 18.62 -19.17
C PRO A 242 -0.03 19.42 -17.97
N TRP A 243 0.05 18.77 -16.80
CA TRP A 243 0.59 19.43 -15.61
C TRP A 243 2.08 19.74 -15.75
N MET A 244 2.88 18.76 -16.21
CA MET A 244 4.32 18.91 -16.34
C MET A 244 4.70 20.04 -17.30
N VAL A 245 4.07 20.09 -18.48
CA VAL A 245 4.34 21.12 -19.50
C VAL A 245 3.91 22.50 -18.98
N THR A 246 2.72 22.61 -18.40
CA THR A 246 2.23 23.88 -17.88
C THR A 246 3.11 24.41 -16.75
N MET A 247 3.61 23.52 -15.87
CA MET A 247 4.58 23.92 -14.83
C MET A 247 5.90 24.43 -15.42
N GLN A 248 6.43 23.76 -16.44
CA GLN A 248 7.66 24.21 -17.11
C GLN A 248 7.48 25.56 -17.82
N LEU A 249 6.32 25.79 -18.47
CA LEU A 249 6.03 27.06 -19.13
C LEU A 249 5.84 28.19 -18.12
N ARG A 250 5.21 27.93 -16.98
CA ARG A 250 4.98 28.91 -15.92
C ARG A 250 6.22 29.20 -15.08
N HIS A 251 7.08 28.21 -14.89
CA HIS A 251 8.29 28.27 -14.08
C HIS A 251 9.49 27.73 -14.85
N PRO A 252 10.19 28.53 -15.62
CA PRO A 252 11.41 28.13 -16.33
C PRO A 252 12.43 27.52 -15.37
N GLY A 253 12.98 26.34 -15.72
CA GLY A 253 13.86 25.56 -14.84
C GLY A 253 13.16 24.52 -13.95
N PHE A 254 11.81 24.44 -13.98
CA PHE A 254 11.07 23.42 -13.20
C PHE A 254 11.51 22.00 -13.54
N PHE A 255 11.75 21.67 -14.80
CA PHE A 255 12.20 20.34 -15.22
C PHE A 255 13.55 19.96 -14.61
N ASP A 256 14.53 20.86 -14.64
CA ASP A 256 15.86 20.60 -14.08
C ASP A 256 15.77 20.39 -12.58
N TYR A 257 15.02 21.25 -11.90
CA TYR A 257 14.84 21.10 -10.46
C TYR A 257 14.07 19.82 -10.11
N TYR A 258 12.93 19.57 -10.77
CA TYR A 258 12.03 18.47 -10.38
C TYR A 258 12.56 17.12 -10.85
N ILE A 259 13.00 16.99 -12.10
CA ILE A 259 13.47 15.70 -12.64
C ILE A 259 14.93 15.45 -12.28
N VAL A 260 15.84 16.40 -12.60
CA VAL A 260 17.28 16.16 -12.43
C VAL A 260 17.66 16.23 -10.95
N TYR A 261 17.39 17.35 -10.27
CA TYR A 261 17.81 17.54 -8.89
C TYR A 261 17.04 16.61 -7.92
N GLN A 262 15.69 16.65 -7.92
CA GLN A 262 14.88 15.92 -6.91
C GLN A 262 14.88 14.40 -7.09
N HIS A 263 15.13 13.85 -8.29
CA HIS A 263 15.09 12.41 -8.52
C HIS A 263 16.49 11.79 -8.68
N PHE A 264 17.41 12.42 -9.39
CA PHE A 264 18.73 11.85 -9.63
C PHE A 264 19.78 12.33 -8.64
N GLN A 265 19.99 13.64 -8.49
CA GLN A 265 21.01 14.15 -7.58
C GLN A 265 20.69 13.78 -6.13
N ARG A 266 19.46 14.00 -5.69
CA ARG A 266 19.02 13.64 -4.34
C ARG A 266 19.14 12.15 -4.02
N PHE A 267 19.02 11.28 -5.01
CA PHE A 267 19.19 9.84 -4.82
C PHE A 267 20.66 9.45 -4.65
N LEU A 268 21.58 10.15 -5.28
CA LEU A 268 23.01 9.86 -5.30
C LEU A 268 23.80 10.57 -4.19
N GLU A 269 23.33 11.73 -3.74
CA GLU A 269 24.04 12.53 -2.74
C GLU A 269 23.80 12.04 -1.32
N THR A 270 24.86 12.03 -0.51
CA THR A 270 24.83 11.58 0.90
C THR A 270 24.49 12.71 1.89
N GLY A 271 24.37 13.96 1.44
CA GLY A 271 24.19 15.15 2.27
C GLY A 271 22.77 15.43 2.77
N PHE A 272 21.79 14.59 2.45
CA PHE A 272 20.40 14.80 2.87
C PHE A 272 20.08 14.24 4.25
N ASN A 273 19.10 14.86 4.92
CA ASN A 273 18.62 14.48 6.26
C ASN A 273 18.24 12.99 6.37
N ASN A 274 18.38 12.43 7.59
CA ASN A 274 18.03 11.05 7.94
C ASN A 274 18.94 9.97 7.30
N PRO A 275 20.27 10.03 7.48
CA PRO A 275 21.15 8.96 7.05
C PRO A 275 20.94 7.71 7.94
N HIS A 276 20.68 6.58 7.31
CA HIS A 276 20.52 5.30 7.98
C HIS A 276 21.27 4.18 7.24
N PRO A 277 21.71 3.12 7.94
CA PRO A 277 22.40 1.99 7.33
C PRO A 277 21.51 1.23 6.35
N PHE A 278 22.10 0.43 5.45
CA PHE A 278 21.37 -0.30 4.42
C PHE A 278 20.30 -1.27 4.98
N TRP A 279 20.52 -1.83 6.15
CA TRP A 279 19.63 -2.77 6.84
C TRP A 279 18.48 -2.11 7.61
N PHE A 280 18.41 -0.78 7.62
CA PHE A 280 17.43 0.01 8.39
C PHE A 280 15.98 -0.48 8.25
N TYR A 281 15.56 -0.88 7.06
CA TYR A 281 14.18 -1.29 6.84
C TYR A 281 13.83 -2.67 7.42
N VAL A 282 14.81 -3.51 7.72
CA VAL A 282 14.53 -4.83 8.33
C VAL A 282 13.89 -4.67 9.71
N PRO A 283 14.51 -3.99 10.69
CA PRO A 283 13.86 -3.77 11.99
C PRO A 283 12.62 -2.89 11.90
N VAL A 284 12.57 -1.90 11.00
CA VAL A 284 11.39 -1.06 10.79
C VAL A 284 10.18 -1.90 10.37
N VAL A 285 10.32 -2.72 9.34
CA VAL A 285 9.23 -3.56 8.86
C VAL A 285 8.83 -4.58 9.93
N LEU A 286 9.79 -5.27 10.53
CA LEU A 286 9.50 -6.27 11.57
C LEU A 286 8.83 -5.65 12.80
N GLY A 287 9.29 -4.49 13.27
CA GLY A 287 8.73 -3.82 14.44
C GLY A 287 7.33 -3.27 14.20
N LEU A 288 7.13 -2.53 13.10
CA LEU A 288 5.86 -1.87 12.80
C LEU A 288 4.77 -2.84 12.31
N THR A 289 5.12 -4.09 11.99
CA THR A 289 4.15 -5.13 11.63
C THR A 289 3.88 -6.13 12.76
N LEU A 290 4.37 -5.87 13.97
CA LEU A 290 3.99 -6.67 15.16
C LEU A 290 2.47 -6.63 15.37
N PRO A 291 1.85 -7.72 15.84
CA PRO A 291 2.44 -9.02 16.21
C PRO A 291 2.60 -9.99 15.01
N TRP A 292 2.27 -9.56 13.81
CA TRP A 292 2.24 -10.40 12.61
C TRP A 292 3.63 -10.88 12.18
N SER A 293 4.65 -10.02 12.31
CA SER A 293 6.04 -10.33 11.96
C SER A 293 6.61 -11.52 12.74
N ILE A 294 6.11 -11.81 13.93
CA ILE A 294 6.50 -12.99 14.70
C ILE A 294 6.24 -14.29 13.91
N GLN A 295 5.22 -14.30 13.05
CA GLN A 295 4.91 -15.48 12.25
C GLN A 295 5.94 -15.74 11.15
N LEU A 296 6.68 -14.71 10.70
CA LEU A 296 7.72 -14.86 9.67
C LEU A 296 8.87 -15.74 10.11
N TRP A 297 9.17 -15.83 11.42
CA TRP A 297 10.16 -16.78 11.96
C TRP A 297 9.92 -18.21 11.48
N ARG A 298 8.66 -18.61 11.27
CA ARG A 298 8.27 -19.94 10.83
C ARG A 298 8.68 -20.27 9.41
N TRP A 299 8.97 -19.26 8.60
CA TRP A 299 9.52 -19.49 7.25
C TRP A 299 10.87 -20.17 7.27
N PHE A 300 11.62 -19.98 8.36
CA PHE A 300 12.97 -20.52 8.57
C PHE A 300 12.98 -21.85 9.33
N GLN A 301 11.81 -22.34 9.80
CA GLN A 301 11.73 -23.59 10.51
C GLN A 301 11.75 -24.79 9.54
N PRO A 302 12.28 -25.97 9.96
CA PRO A 302 12.09 -27.23 9.23
C PRO A 302 10.60 -27.44 8.95
N GLN A 303 10.22 -27.79 7.72
CA GLN A 303 8.84 -27.86 7.25
C GLN A 303 8.13 -26.49 7.05
N GLY A 304 8.86 -25.38 7.14
CA GLY A 304 8.33 -24.05 6.84
C GLY A 304 7.97 -23.87 5.35
N PRO A 305 7.21 -22.80 4.99
CA PRO A 305 6.78 -22.53 3.61
C PRO A 305 7.93 -22.46 2.58
N LEU A 306 9.14 -22.09 3.01
CA LEU A 306 10.33 -22.09 2.15
C LEU A 306 10.72 -23.50 1.66
N GLN A 307 10.64 -24.51 2.53
CA GLN A 307 11.03 -25.88 2.17
C GLN A 307 9.94 -26.59 1.38
N THR A 308 8.67 -26.30 1.64
CA THR A 308 7.54 -26.86 0.89
C THR A 308 7.28 -26.16 -0.44
N ALA A 309 7.94 -25.04 -0.73
CA ALA A 309 7.82 -24.30 -1.99
C ALA A 309 8.24 -25.13 -3.23
N PHE A 310 9.00 -26.19 -3.06
CA PHE A 310 9.51 -27.07 -4.13
C PHE A 310 8.65 -28.33 -4.36
N VAL A 311 7.65 -28.60 -3.54
CA VAL A 311 6.76 -29.76 -3.73
C VAL A 311 5.70 -29.42 -4.78
N PRO A 312 5.55 -30.24 -5.86
CA PRO A 312 4.53 -30.00 -6.87
C PRO A 312 3.13 -30.11 -6.28
N PRO A 313 2.22 -29.13 -6.52
CA PRO A 313 0.84 -29.25 -6.10
C PRO A 313 0.13 -30.37 -6.90
N ALA A 314 -0.59 -31.23 -6.20
CA ALA A 314 -1.53 -32.16 -6.83
C ALA A 314 -2.65 -31.33 -7.51
N HIS A 315 -2.87 -31.61 -8.79
CA HIS A 315 -3.87 -31.09 -9.72
C HIS A 315 -4.98 -30.18 -9.19
N ARG A 316 -4.97 -28.88 -9.57
CA ARG A 316 -6.17 -28.04 -9.78
C ARG A 316 -5.93 -27.05 -10.92
N ILE A 317 -6.64 -27.27 -12.01
CA ILE A 317 -6.45 -26.57 -13.30
C ILE A 317 -7.10 -25.16 -13.35
N GLU A 318 -7.85 -24.72 -12.34
CA GLU A 318 -8.63 -23.47 -12.40
C GLU A 318 -8.02 -22.26 -11.67
N GLN A 319 -6.95 -22.40 -10.94
CA GLN A 319 -6.30 -21.33 -10.19
C GLN A 319 -4.88 -21.10 -10.72
N VAL A 320 -4.44 -19.84 -10.66
CA VAL A 320 -3.03 -19.52 -10.94
C VAL A 320 -2.15 -20.32 -9.97
N ASP A 321 -1.10 -20.95 -10.51
CA ASP A 321 -0.17 -21.71 -9.69
C ASP A 321 0.33 -20.83 -8.53
N ARG A 322 0.22 -21.36 -7.31
CA ARG A 322 0.64 -20.67 -6.08
C ARG A 322 2.10 -20.22 -6.15
N ARG A 323 2.96 -20.95 -6.85
CA ARG A 323 4.37 -20.57 -7.09
C ARG A 323 4.47 -19.28 -7.88
N VAL A 324 3.58 -19.07 -8.84
CA VAL A 324 3.55 -17.87 -9.67
C VAL A 324 3.16 -16.66 -8.83
N LEU A 325 2.16 -16.80 -7.97
CA LEU A 325 1.76 -15.75 -7.01
C LEU A 325 2.88 -15.46 -6.00
N ARG A 326 3.52 -16.50 -5.44
CA ARG A 326 4.67 -16.32 -4.55
C ARG A 326 5.81 -15.58 -5.25
N GLY A 327 6.10 -15.92 -6.50
CA GLY A 327 7.11 -15.23 -7.29
C GLY A 327 6.81 -13.75 -7.48
N LEU A 328 5.54 -13.40 -7.72
CA LEU A 328 5.08 -12.01 -7.78
C LEU A 328 5.27 -11.29 -6.44
N MET A 329 4.80 -11.89 -5.34
CA MET A 329 4.91 -11.30 -4.00
C MET A 329 6.38 -11.17 -3.56
N LEU A 330 7.23 -12.15 -3.89
CA LEU A 330 8.66 -12.08 -3.59
C LEU A 330 9.35 -10.97 -4.38
N SER A 331 9.08 -10.88 -5.69
CA SER A 331 9.60 -9.79 -6.52
C SER A 331 9.16 -8.43 -6.00
N TRP A 332 7.88 -8.30 -5.59
CA TRP A 332 7.36 -7.07 -5.03
C TRP A 332 8.09 -6.68 -3.73
N LEU A 333 8.19 -7.60 -2.79
CA LEU A 333 8.88 -7.37 -1.52
C LEU A 333 10.36 -7.00 -1.76
N ALA A 334 11.06 -7.79 -2.59
CA ALA A 334 12.48 -7.63 -2.83
C ALA A 334 12.81 -6.31 -3.55
N VAL A 335 12.09 -5.98 -4.63
CA VAL A 335 12.35 -4.75 -5.39
C VAL A 335 12.17 -3.51 -4.54
N VAL A 336 11.09 -3.44 -3.75
CA VAL A 336 10.84 -2.27 -2.90
C VAL A 336 11.88 -2.15 -1.79
N LEU A 337 12.20 -3.24 -1.08
CA LEU A 337 13.19 -3.22 0.00
C LEU A 337 14.60 -2.90 -0.52
N VAL A 338 15.03 -3.55 -1.60
CA VAL A 338 16.35 -3.30 -2.17
C VAL A 338 16.48 -1.87 -2.67
N PHE A 339 15.49 -1.38 -3.44
CA PHE A 339 15.53 -0.03 -3.98
C PHE A 339 15.68 1.03 -2.87
N PHE A 340 14.87 0.98 -1.83
CA PHE A 340 14.95 1.96 -0.75
C PHE A 340 16.11 1.73 0.23
N SER A 341 16.72 0.55 0.23
CA SER A 341 17.92 0.29 1.04
C SER A 341 19.20 0.89 0.45
N ILE A 342 19.25 1.17 -0.85
CA ILE A 342 20.43 1.73 -1.54
C ILE A 342 20.72 3.17 -1.10
N PRO A 343 19.77 4.14 -1.15
CA PRO A 343 20.06 5.52 -0.79
C PRO A 343 20.43 5.67 0.70
N ALA A 344 21.30 6.62 1.01
CA ALA A 344 21.67 6.93 2.39
C ALA A 344 20.47 7.48 3.19
N SER A 345 19.70 8.40 2.60
CA SER A 345 18.52 9.00 3.24
C SER A 345 17.31 8.08 3.20
N LYS A 346 16.78 7.70 4.37
CA LYS A 346 15.69 6.74 4.51
C LYS A 346 14.58 7.29 5.41
N LEU A 347 13.32 7.09 4.97
CA LEU A 347 12.13 7.41 5.76
C LEU A 347 11.28 6.15 5.94
N VAL A 348 10.67 6.01 7.10
CA VAL A 348 9.83 4.86 7.47
C VAL A 348 8.71 4.62 6.45
N GLY A 349 8.05 5.69 5.97
CA GLY A 349 6.95 5.62 5.03
C GLY A 349 7.28 5.02 3.64
N TYR A 350 8.56 5.01 3.25
CA TYR A 350 8.95 4.52 1.92
C TYR A 350 8.64 3.04 1.69
N VAL A 351 8.64 2.25 2.76
CA VAL A 351 8.42 0.79 2.65
C VAL A 351 6.97 0.35 2.94
N ILE A 352 6.00 1.27 3.02
CA ILE A 352 4.57 0.92 3.14
C ILE A 352 4.14 -0.04 2.02
N ALA A 353 4.67 0.14 0.82
CA ALA A 353 4.35 -0.72 -0.33
C ALA A 353 4.74 -2.20 -0.18
N VAL A 354 5.52 -2.59 0.85
CA VAL A 354 5.83 -4.01 1.12
C VAL A 354 4.73 -4.73 1.90
N LEU A 355 3.75 -3.99 2.46
CA LEU A 355 2.75 -4.58 3.35
C LEU A 355 1.83 -5.60 2.69
N PRO A 356 1.35 -5.41 1.43
CA PRO A 356 0.55 -6.44 0.75
C PRO A 356 1.28 -7.78 0.58
N PRO A 357 2.50 -7.83 -0.03
CA PRO A 357 3.21 -9.10 -0.14
C PRO A 357 3.60 -9.70 1.22
N LEU A 358 3.91 -8.87 2.22
CA LEU A 358 4.20 -9.33 3.57
C LEU A 358 2.97 -10.00 4.21
N ALA A 359 1.77 -9.41 4.09
CA ALA A 359 0.53 -9.99 4.57
C ALA A 359 0.22 -11.35 3.89
N TRP A 360 0.52 -11.48 2.59
CA TRP A 360 0.43 -12.75 1.88
C TRP A 360 1.36 -13.81 2.49
N PHE A 361 2.62 -13.50 2.72
CA PHE A 361 3.56 -14.44 3.31
C PHE A 361 3.19 -14.84 4.74
N ILE A 362 2.69 -13.91 5.53
CA ILE A 362 2.19 -14.19 6.88
C ILE A 362 0.97 -15.14 6.82
N GLN A 363 0.03 -14.90 5.89
CA GLN A 363 -1.13 -15.77 5.69
C GLN A 363 -0.71 -17.20 5.36
N GLU A 364 0.32 -17.38 4.52
CA GLU A 364 0.81 -18.72 4.18
C GLU A 364 1.28 -19.50 5.41
N THR A 365 1.84 -18.86 6.43
CA THR A 365 2.22 -19.53 7.68
C THR A 365 1.02 -20.03 8.48
N PHE A 366 -0.09 -19.30 8.46
CA PHE A 366 -1.33 -19.74 9.10
C PHE A 366 -2.00 -20.90 8.36
N GLU A 367 -1.99 -20.84 7.02
CA GLU A 367 -2.54 -21.91 6.18
C GLU A 367 -1.81 -23.23 6.40
N GLN A 368 -0.48 -23.22 6.40
CA GLN A 368 0.34 -24.40 6.64
C GLN A 368 0.08 -25.01 8.03
N ARG A 369 -0.14 -24.16 9.05
CA ARG A 369 -0.49 -24.66 10.40
C ARG A 369 -1.83 -25.39 10.45
N GLU A 370 -2.81 -24.94 9.67
CA GLU A 370 -4.09 -25.63 9.58
C GLU A 370 -3.96 -26.94 8.81
N GLU A 371 -3.21 -26.94 7.70
CA GLU A 371 -2.93 -28.15 6.92
C GLU A 371 -2.20 -29.22 7.75
N SER A 372 -1.34 -28.80 8.67
CA SER A 372 -0.63 -29.70 9.60
C SER A 372 -1.45 -30.08 10.84
N ASN A 373 -2.74 -29.71 10.91
CA ASN A 373 -3.62 -29.91 12.07
C ASN A 373 -3.03 -29.41 13.40
N ALA A 374 -2.23 -28.34 13.35
CA ALA A 374 -1.62 -27.79 14.55
C ALA A 374 -2.68 -27.26 15.54
N PRO A 375 -2.60 -27.62 16.84
CA PRO A 375 -3.59 -27.19 17.82
C PRO A 375 -3.77 -25.67 17.84
N GLY A 376 -5.02 -25.20 17.78
CA GLY A 376 -5.38 -23.80 17.92
C GLY A 376 -4.99 -22.90 16.76
N ALA A 377 -4.74 -23.42 15.56
CA ALA A 377 -4.34 -22.64 14.39
C ALA A 377 -5.32 -21.49 14.07
N GLY A 378 -6.63 -21.75 14.03
CA GLY A 378 -7.65 -20.72 13.79
C GLY A 378 -7.75 -19.67 14.90
N ARG A 379 -7.65 -20.11 16.17
CA ARG A 379 -7.65 -19.19 17.33
C ARG A 379 -6.42 -18.28 17.33
N SER A 380 -5.29 -18.75 16.79
CA SER A 380 -4.06 -17.97 16.68
C SER A 380 -4.23 -16.76 15.77
N LEU A 381 -4.88 -16.89 14.60
CA LEU A 381 -5.14 -15.77 13.69
C LEU A 381 -5.99 -14.68 14.37
N VAL A 382 -7.11 -15.08 14.98
CA VAL A 382 -7.99 -14.12 15.68
C VAL A 382 -7.27 -13.41 16.81
N ARG A 383 -6.49 -14.15 17.62
CA ARG A 383 -5.70 -13.54 18.69
C ARG A 383 -4.71 -12.50 18.17
N HIS A 384 -3.97 -12.79 17.10
CA HIS A 384 -3.06 -11.81 16.51
C HIS A 384 -3.80 -10.58 15.97
N ALA A 385 -4.97 -10.77 15.33
CA ALA A 385 -5.77 -9.67 14.85
C ALA A 385 -6.26 -8.76 15.99
N LEU A 386 -6.71 -9.33 17.10
CA LEU A 386 -7.14 -8.57 18.28
C LEU A 386 -5.97 -7.82 18.95
N VAL A 387 -4.80 -8.45 19.06
CA VAL A 387 -3.60 -7.78 19.58
C VAL A 387 -3.16 -6.66 18.67
N ALA A 388 -3.14 -6.86 17.34
CA ALA A 388 -2.80 -5.82 16.38
C ALA A 388 -3.78 -4.64 16.45
N ALA A 389 -5.08 -4.91 16.50
CA ALA A 389 -6.09 -3.87 16.66
C ALA A 389 -5.92 -3.11 17.99
N GLY A 390 -5.63 -3.83 19.08
CA GLY A 390 -5.33 -3.21 20.38
C GLY A 390 -4.11 -2.29 20.32
N LEU A 391 -3.03 -2.69 19.67
CA LEU A 391 -1.83 -1.86 19.47
C LEU A 391 -2.15 -0.60 18.66
N CYS A 392 -2.98 -0.70 17.61
CA CYS A 392 -3.42 0.46 16.83
C CYS A 392 -4.18 1.46 17.72
N LEU A 393 -5.15 0.98 18.51
CA LEU A 393 -5.93 1.83 19.40
C LEU A 393 -5.10 2.43 20.53
N LEU A 394 -4.13 1.69 21.08
CA LEU A 394 -3.19 2.20 22.08
C LEU A 394 -2.28 3.31 21.50
N ALA A 395 -1.84 3.17 20.24
CA ALA A 395 -1.08 4.22 19.58
C ALA A 395 -1.90 5.51 19.43
N VAL A 396 -3.18 5.41 19.04
CA VAL A 396 -4.08 6.57 19.00
C VAL A 396 -4.30 7.17 20.40
N ALA A 397 -4.55 6.33 21.41
CA ALA A 397 -4.70 6.79 22.79
C ALA A 397 -3.46 7.55 23.27
N ALA A 398 -2.26 7.08 22.92
CA ALA A 398 -1.02 7.78 23.25
C ALA A 398 -0.94 9.17 22.57
N LEU A 399 -1.34 9.28 21.29
CA LEU A 399 -1.37 10.58 20.58
C LEU A 399 -2.40 11.55 21.16
N VAL A 400 -3.51 11.05 21.68
CA VAL A 400 -4.56 11.86 22.33
C VAL A 400 -4.12 12.32 23.72
N LEU A 401 -3.53 11.42 24.51
CA LEU A 401 -3.14 11.71 25.89
C LEU A 401 -1.83 12.52 25.99
N PHE A 402 -0.93 12.34 25.02
CA PHE A 402 0.37 13.03 24.96
C PHE A 402 0.48 13.82 23.64
N PRO A 403 -0.36 14.88 23.46
CA PRO A 403 -0.30 15.69 22.26
C PRO A 403 1.10 16.32 22.12
N GLN A 404 1.60 16.39 20.88
CA GLN A 404 2.85 17.10 20.60
C GLN A 404 2.70 18.55 21.09
N ARG A 405 3.49 18.95 22.09
CA ARG A 405 3.56 20.35 22.49
C ARG A 405 4.17 21.11 21.31
N SER A 406 3.42 22.03 20.70
CA SER A 406 3.99 22.98 19.78
C SER A 406 5.06 23.75 20.55
N THR A 407 6.32 23.50 20.27
CA THR A 407 7.37 24.46 20.63
C THR A 407 7.06 25.71 19.84
N LYS A 408 6.60 26.74 20.56
CA LYS A 408 6.40 28.10 20.03
C LYS A 408 7.69 28.64 19.49
#